data_5b2d35ea9856a43ac871f89665f10b4a
#
_entry.id   5b2d35ea9856a43ac871f89665f10b4a
#
_cell.length_a   1.000
_cell.length_b   1.000
_cell.length_c   1.000
_cell.angle_alpha   90.00
_cell.angle_beta   90.00
_cell.angle_gamma   90.00
#
_symmetry.space_group_name_H-M   'P 1'
#
loop_
_entity.id
_entity.type
_entity.pdbx_description
1 polymer ?
#
loop_
_entity_poly.entity_id
_entity_poly.type
_entity_poly.pdbx_seq_one_letter_code
_entity_poly.pdbx_strand_id
1 'polypeptide(L)'
;FVSAAAPAQTDLQQKLGRISAITETRPLESTRFSEKYVTYFTQPLDHCRPEKGSFRQRVIVSHVGFDRPTVIVTEGYGAAYALNPKYREELSELLDANMIFVEYRYFLESTPEPKDWQYLTAENSADDLHAVRNAFKSIYPGKWIATGISKGGQTTLLYRTFYPDDVDISVPYVAPLCYGAEDGRHEPFLRKVSTPEDRKRIEDFQLEVLKRKAALLPRFEKYCNEKGLKFRAPVEEIYDYCVLEYSFALWQWGTPVSSIPATTASDDEIFAHLLDISNPDYFIADSPTASFFVQAAHELGYYGYDTKPF
;
A
#
# COMPACT_ATOMS: atom_id res chain seq x y z
N PHE A 1 2.83 -47.80 -18.00
CA PHE A 1 2.54 -46.54 -17.30
C PHE A 1 3.46 -46.49 -16.09
N VAL A 2 4.51 -45.65 -16.13
CA VAL A 2 5.32 -45.33 -14.95
C VAL A 2 4.55 -44.24 -14.20
N SER A 3 3.92 -44.60 -13.10
CA SER A 3 3.35 -43.64 -12.16
C SER A 3 4.49 -42.84 -11.54
N ALA A 4 4.69 -41.59 -11.95
CA ALA A 4 5.62 -40.71 -11.25
C ALA A 4 5.08 -40.52 -9.83
N ALA A 5 5.81 -40.98 -8.83
CA ALA A 5 5.48 -40.69 -7.44
C ALA A 5 5.52 -39.20 -7.22
N ALA A 6 4.47 -38.64 -6.60
CA ALA A 6 4.48 -37.25 -6.21
C ALA A 6 5.71 -36.99 -5.31
N PRO A 7 6.40 -35.85 -5.49
CA PRO A 7 7.55 -35.52 -4.65
C PRO A 7 7.13 -35.48 -3.19
N ALA A 8 7.98 -36.00 -2.29
CA ALA A 8 7.70 -35.95 -0.85
C ALA A 8 7.56 -34.52 -0.39
N GLN A 9 6.56 -34.24 0.48
CA GLN A 9 6.36 -32.93 1.07
C GLN A 9 7.59 -32.51 1.88
N THR A 10 7.97 -31.24 1.75
CA THR A 10 9.03 -30.64 2.58
C THR A 10 8.58 -30.54 4.04
N ASP A 11 9.52 -30.35 4.97
CA ASP A 11 9.21 -30.18 6.38
C ASP A 11 8.37 -28.90 6.60
N LEU A 12 8.64 -27.82 5.86
CA LEU A 12 7.82 -26.62 5.89
C LEU A 12 6.39 -26.87 5.41
N GLN A 13 6.21 -27.58 4.30
CA GLN A 13 4.86 -27.93 3.81
C GLN A 13 4.04 -28.72 4.85
N GLN A 14 4.69 -29.67 5.52
CA GLN A 14 4.04 -30.45 6.58
C GLN A 14 3.63 -29.57 7.77
N LYS A 15 4.50 -28.62 8.16
CA LYS A 15 4.20 -27.67 9.24
C LYS A 15 3.07 -26.70 8.86
N LEU A 16 3.08 -26.17 7.64
CA LEU A 16 1.99 -25.31 7.12
C LEU A 16 0.64 -26.05 7.11
N GLY A 17 0.63 -27.33 6.71
CA GLY A 17 -0.57 -28.16 6.71
C GLY A 17 -1.16 -28.44 8.10
N ARG A 18 -0.44 -28.17 9.18
CA ARG A 18 -0.93 -28.28 10.57
C ARG A 18 -1.55 -27.01 11.12
N ILE A 19 -1.42 -25.87 10.42
CA ILE A 19 -2.05 -24.61 10.82
C ILE A 19 -3.51 -24.65 10.37
N SER A 20 -4.43 -24.81 11.30
CA SER A 20 -5.86 -24.97 11.01
C SER A 20 -6.49 -23.77 10.31
N ALA A 21 -5.94 -22.57 10.51
CA ALA A 21 -6.40 -21.35 9.85
C ALA A 21 -6.01 -21.28 8.36
N ILE A 22 -5.03 -22.10 7.91
CA ILE A 22 -4.63 -22.15 6.50
C ILE A 22 -5.55 -23.11 5.75
N THR A 23 -6.27 -22.59 4.76
CA THR A 23 -7.20 -23.35 3.91
C THR A 23 -6.58 -23.82 2.61
N GLU A 24 -5.53 -23.15 2.17
CA GLU A 24 -4.84 -23.46 0.92
C GLU A 24 -3.35 -23.07 1.00
N THR A 25 -2.49 -23.90 0.43
CA THR A 25 -1.05 -23.63 0.29
C THR A 25 -0.63 -24.01 -1.13
N ARG A 26 -0.01 -23.07 -1.85
CA ARG A 26 0.57 -23.31 -3.19
C ARG A 26 2.04 -22.91 -3.21
N PRO A 27 2.93 -23.74 -3.78
CA PRO A 27 4.33 -23.37 -3.95
C PRO A 27 4.47 -22.21 -4.94
N LEU A 28 5.45 -21.37 -4.69
CA LEU A 28 5.87 -20.29 -5.57
C LEU A 28 7.35 -20.48 -5.93
N GLU A 29 7.70 -20.10 -7.15
CA GLU A 29 9.10 -20.00 -7.54
C GLU A 29 9.80 -18.89 -6.74
N SER A 30 11.06 -19.13 -6.38
CA SER A 30 11.91 -18.13 -5.76
C SER A 30 13.37 -18.32 -6.16
N THR A 31 14.03 -17.19 -6.43
CA THR A 31 15.51 -17.14 -6.61
C THR A 31 16.20 -16.58 -5.37
N ARG A 32 15.43 -16.25 -4.31
CA ARG A 32 15.91 -15.54 -3.12
C ARG A 32 15.70 -16.32 -1.83
N PHE A 33 14.86 -17.35 -1.85
CA PHE A 33 14.52 -18.18 -0.69
C PHE A 33 14.60 -19.64 -1.06
N SER A 34 14.92 -20.50 -0.09
CA SER A 34 14.96 -21.95 -0.30
C SER A 34 13.59 -22.53 -0.63
N GLU A 35 12.55 -22.00 0.00
CA GLU A 35 11.14 -22.32 -0.26
C GLU A 35 10.28 -21.06 -0.18
N LYS A 36 9.26 -20.99 -1.03
CA LYS A 36 8.29 -19.91 -1.02
C LYS A 36 6.90 -20.46 -1.30
N TYR A 37 5.92 -19.96 -0.55
CA TYR A 37 4.52 -20.39 -0.67
C TYR A 37 3.58 -19.18 -0.61
N VAL A 38 2.48 -19.24 -1.37
CA VAL A 38 1.30 -18.44 -1.06
C VAL A 38 0.37 -19.32 -0.24
N THR A 39 -0.10 -18.79 0.88
CA THR A 39 -1.08 -19.41 1.77
C THR A 39 -2.30 -18.52 1.91
N TYR A 40 -3.43 -19.11 2.27
CA TYR A 40 -4.66 -18.37 2.50
C TYR A 40 -5.19 -18.71 3.88
N PHE A 41 -5.31 -17.68 4.69
CA PHE A 41 -5.86 -17.74 6.03
C PHE A 41 -7.36 -17.47 6.02
N THR A 42 -8.10 -18.20 6.83
CA THR A 42 -9.45 -17.80 7.21
C THR A 42 -9.35 -16.81 8.37
N GLN A 43 -9.75 -15.57 8.12
CA GLN A 43 -9.78 -14.49 9.13
C GLN A 43 -11.23 -14.10 9.41
N PRO A 44 -11.59 -13.79 10.68
CA PRO A 44 -12.91 -13.21 10.97
C PRO A 44 -13.06 -11.83 10.32
N LEU A 45 -14.28 -11.50 9.90
CA LEU A 45 -14.61 -10.13 9.52
C LEU A 45 -14.41 -9.18 10.71
N ASP A 46 -14.86 -9.62 11.87
CA ASP A 46 -14.76 -8.93 13.16
C ASP A 46 -14.16 -9.90 14.18
N HIS A 47 -12.96 -9.64 14.65
CA HIS A 47 -12.28 -10.52 15.60
C HIS A 47 -12.95 -10.56 16.96
N CYS A 48 -13.66 -9.47 17.34
CA CYS A 48 -14.47 -9.45 18.57
C CYS A 48 -15.77 -10.23 18.44
N ARG A 49 -16.26 -10.43 17.22
CA ARG A 49 -17.53 -11.11 16.91
C ARG A 49 -17.39 -12.07 15.73
N PRO A 50 -16.65 -13.17 15.89
CA PRO A 50 -16.32 -14.10 14.80
C PRO A 50 -17.53 -14.70 14.09
N GLU A 51 -18.70 -14.73 14.74
CA GLU A 51 -19.95 -15.19 14.18
C GLU A 51 -20.51 -14.29 13.06
N LYS A 52 -19.95 -13.08 12.87
CA LYS A 52 -20.32 -12.17 11.77
C LYS A 52 -19.85 -12.64 10.40
N GLY A 53 -19.00 -13.67 10.36
CA GLY A 53 -18.47 -14.26 9.14
C GLY A 53 -16.95 -14.16 9.05
N SER A 54 -16.44 -14.65 7.95
CA SER A 54 -14.99 -14.70 7.70
C SER A 54 -14.67 -14.35 6.26
N PHE A 55 -13.41 -14.04 6.02
CA PHE A 55 -12.87 -13.85 4.68
C PHE A 55 -11.54 -14.60 4.53
N ARG A 56 -11.09 -14.70 3.30
CA ARG A 56 -9.84 -15.34 2.93
C ARG A 56 -8.75 -14.28 2.81
N GLN A 57 -7.69 -14.38 3.60
CA GLN A 57 -6.54 -13.46 3.58
C GLN A 57 -5.33 -14.14 2.96
N ARG A 58 -4.69 -13.48 1.99
CA ARG A 58 -3.46 -13.96 1.36
C ARG A 58 -2.24 -13.65 2.24
N VAL A 59 -1.44 -14.68 2.49
CA VAL A 59 -0.17 -14.58 3.23
C VAL A 59 0.92 -15.29 2.44
N ILE A 60 2.02 -14.60 2.17
CA ILE A 60 3.16 -15.18 1.45
C ILE A 60 4.23 -15.56 2.46
N VAL A 61 4.62 -16.81 2.43
CA VAL A 61 5.64 -17.41 3.31
C VAL A 61 6.91 -17.63 2.50
N SER A 62 8.03 -17.06 2.94
CA SER A 62 9.33 -17.22 2.30
C SER A 62 10.32 -17.69 3.36
N HIS A 63 10.90 -18.86 3.11
CA HIS A 63 11.68 -19.62 4.08
C HIS A 63 13.17 -19.56 3.80
N VAL A 64 13.95 -19.31 4.85
CA VAL A 64 15.42 -19.45 4.87
C VAL A 64 15.83 -20.60 5.79
N GLY A 65 15.24 -20.66 7.00
CA GLY A 65 15.55 -21.69 8.00
C GLY A 65 14.72 -21.52 9.26
N PHE A 66 14.45 -22.61 9.98
CA PHE A 66 13.60 -22.60 11.18
C PHE A 66 14.25 -21.88 12.37
N ASP A 67 15.58 -21.80 12.41
CA ASP A 67 16.38 -21.12 13.42
C ASP A 67 16.69 -19.65 13.09
N ARG A 68 16.27 -19.21 11.91
CA ARG A 68 16.49 -17.82 11.45
C ARG A 68 15.46 -16.86 12.02
N PRO A 69 15.79 -15.56 12.14
CA PRO A 69 14.80 -14.53 12.46
C PRO A 69 13.66 -14.52 11.44
N THR A 70 12.54 -13.93 11.80
CA THR A 70 11.38 -13.79 10.90
C THR A 70 10.98 -12.33 10.80
N VAL A 71 10.87 -11.83 9.58
CA VAL A 71 10.33 -10.52 9.26
C VAL A 71 8.87 -10.69 8.87
N ILE A 72 7.96 -10.10 9.65
CA ILE A 72 6.55 -9.95 9.26
C ILE A 72 6.38 -8.60 8.56
N VAL A 73 6.02 -8.65 7.27
CA VAL A 73 5.75 -7.45 6.49
C VAL A 73 4.28 -7.10 6.65
N THR A 74 4.06 -5.98 7.34
CA THR A 74 2.72 -5.43 7.63
C THR A 74 2.32 -4.52 6.49
N GLU A 75 1.87 -5.11 5.38
CA GLU A 75 1.47 -4.36 4.20
C GLU A 75 0.28 -3.44 4.51
N GLY A 76 0.17 -2.35 3.80
CA GLY A 76 -0.99 -1.46 3.89
C GLY A 76 -1.97 -1.61 2.72
N TYR A 77 -1.59 -2.39 1.71
CA TYR A 77 -2.26 -2.54 0.44
C TYR A 77 -2.23 -4.00 -0.02
N GLY A 78 -2.30 -4.23 -1.33
CA GLY A 78 -2.21 -5.55 -1.92
C GLY A 78 -0.79 -6.10 -2.00
N ALA A 79 -0.63 -7.40 -1.82
CA ALA A 79 0.65 -8.12 -1.77
C ALA A 79 1.07 -8.77 -3.10
N ALA A 80 0.46 -8.39 -4.24
CA ALA A 80 0.73 -9.06 -5.51
C ALA A 80 2.21 -9.02 -5.93
N TYR A 81 2.91 -7.91 -5.66
CA TYR A 81 4.33 -7.77 -6.00
C TYR A 81 5.25 -8.72 -5.21
N ALA A 82 4.82 -9.13 -4.01
CA ALA A 82 5.57 -10.10 -3.22
C ALA A 82 5.51 -11.53 -3.78
N LEU A 83 4.62 -11.81 -4.75
CA LEU A 83 4.60 -13.07 -5.49
C LEU A 83 5.80 -13.22 -6.44
N ASN A 84 6.43 -12.11 -6.83
CA ASN A 84 7.57 -12.13 -7.75
C ASN A 84 8.71 -13.04 -7.21
N PRO A 85 9.26 -13.97 -8.03
CA PRO A 85 10.34 -14.87 -7.61
C PRO A 85 11.60 -14.16 -7.09
N LYS A 86 11.84 -12.91 -7.52
CA LYS A 86 13.02 -12.13 -7.14
C LYS A 86 12.78 -11.23 -5.92
N TYR A 87 11.53 -11.12 -5.45
CA TYR A 87 11.20 -10.22 -4.35
C TYR A 87 11.76 -10.74 -3.03
N ARG A 88 12.47 -9.89 -2.32
CA ARG A 88 12.89 -10.03 -0.93
C ARG A 88 12.85 -8.63 -0.28
N GLU A 89 12.27 -8.54 0.89
CA GLU A 89 12.20 -7.30 1.67
C GLU A 89 13.58 -7.00 2.28
N GLU A 90 13.92 -5.71 2.42
CA GLU A 90 15.25 -5.23 2.82
C GLU A 90 15.76 -5.86 4.12
N LEU A 91 14.96 -5.84 5.19
CA LEU A 91 15.38 -6.43 6.48
C LEU A 91 15.50 -7.94 6.42
N SER A 92 14.65 -8.61 5.63
CA SER A 92 14.79 -10.04 5.37
C SER A 92 16.10 -10.34 4.66
N GLU A 93 16.53 -9.49 3.73
CA GLU A 93 17.82 -9.59 3.06
C GLU A 93 18.99 -9.39 4.03
N LEU A 94 18.99 -8.25 4.74
CA LEU A 94 20.07 -7.83 5.64
C LEU A 94 20.31 -8.82 6.80
N LEU A 95 19.24 -9.42 7.31
CA LEU A 95 19.27 -10.31 8.47
C LEU A 95 19.30 -11.80 8.07
N ASP A 96 19.28 -12.10 6.79
CA ASP A 96 19.08 -13.45 6.27
C ASP A 96 17.92 -14.15 6.98
N ALA A 97 16.76 -13.48 6.98
CA ALA A 97 15.57 -13.85 7.74
C ALA A 97 14.50 -14.48 6.87
N ASN A 98 13.64 -15.32 7.48
CA ASN A 98 12.37 -15.70 6.89
C ASN A 98 11.49 -14.46 6.68
N MET A 99 10.54 -14.54 5.75
CA MET A 99 9.60 -13.45 5.50
C MET A 99 8.17 -13.98 5.49
N ILE A 100 7.32 -13.37 6.31
CA ILE A 100 5.86 -13.56 6.30
C ILE A 100 5.24 -12.26 5.82
N PHE A 101 4.72 -12.26 4.60
CA PHE A 101 4.14 -11.08 3.98
C PHE A 101 2.61 -11.17 4.02
N VAL A 102 1.95 -10.26 4.73
CA VAL A 102 0.50 -10.30 4.96
C VAL A 102 -0.18 -9.25 4.10
N GLU A 103 -1.01 -9.68 3.15
CA GLU A 103 -1.86 -8.77 2.38
C GLU A 103 -2.88 -8.11 3.30
N TYR A 104 -3.04 -6.80 3.17
CA TYR A 104 -3.97 -6.07 4.01
C TYR A 104 -5.42 -6.44 3.67
N ARG A 105 -6.28 -6.54 4.70
CA ARG A 105 -7.72 -6.80 4.47
C ARG A 105 -8.33 -5.76 3.51
N TYR A 106 -9.31 -6.16 2.69
CA TYR A 106 -9.97 -5.37 1.65
C TYR A 106 -9.09 -5.01 0.44
N PHE A 107 -7.94 -5.68 0.27
CA PHE A 107 -7.12 -5.52 -0.92
C PHE A 107 -7.02 -6.85 -1.70
N LEU A 108 -7.13 -6.75 -3.02
CA LEU A 108 -6.96 -7.85 -3.96
C LEU A 108 -7.70 -9.14 -3.49
N GLU A 109 -6.95 -10.24 -3.30
CA GLU A 109 -7.53 -11.53 -2.89
C GLU A 109 -7.94 -11.58 -1.42
N SER A 110 -7.56 -10.58 -0.63
CA SER A 110 -7.96 -10.43 0.79
C SER A 110 -9.19 -9.53 0.96
N THR A 111 -10.00 -9.39 -0.10
CA THR A 111 -11.24 -8.62 -0.05
C THR A 111 -12.41 -9.50 0.36
N PRO A 112 -13.14 -9.17 1.46
CA PRO A 112 -14.37 -9.87 1.81
C PRO A 112 -15.48 -9.65 0.78
N GLU A 113 -16.32 -10.67 0.61
CA GLU A 113 -17.54 -10.54 -0.18
C GLU A 113 -18.76 -10.97 0.66
N PRO A 114 -19.80 -10.13 0.83
CA PRO A 114 -19.87 -8.75 0.34
C PRO A 114 -18.91 -7.80 1.06
N LYS A 115 -18.52 -6.70 0.39
CA LYS A 115 -17.71 -5.63 1.00
C LYS A 115 -18.57 -4.86 2.01
N ASP A 116 -18.33 -5.07 3.28
CA ASP A 116 -18.91 -4.28 4.36
C ASP A 116 -17.80 -3.48 5.05
N TRP A 117 -17.76 -2.19 4.77
CA TRP A 117 -16.68 -1.29 5.20
C TRP A 117 -16.56 -1.14 6.72
N GLN A 118 -17.61 -1.48 7.50
CA GLN A 118 -17.57 -1.40 8.96
C GLN A 118 -16.47 -2.26 9.60
N TYR A 119 -16.00 -3.31 8.89
CA TYR A 119 -14.94 -4.19 9.38
C TYR A 119 -13.54 -3.82 8.89
N LEU A 120 -13.41 -2.78 8.04
CA LEU A 120 -12.13 -2.24 7.64
C LEU A 120 -11.63 -1.25 8.70
N THR A 121 -11.13 -1.78 9.80
CA THR A 121 -10.63 -1.01 10.93
C THR A 121 -9.16 -1.31 11.22
N ALA A 122 -8.48 -0.37 11.87
CA ALA A 122 -7.09 -0.53 12.33
C ALA A 122 -6.96 -1.70 13.33
N GLU A 123 -7.94 -1.83 14.25
CA GLU A 123 -7.98 -2.90 15.23
C GLU A 123 -8.09 -4.27 14.55
N ASN A 124 -9.11 -4.50 13.72
CA ASN A 124 -9.26 -5.75 12.98
C ASN A 124 -8.03 -6.08 12.11
N SER A 125 -7.37 -5.05 11.56
CA SER A 125 -6.16 -5.25 10.75
C SER A 125 -4.96 -5.67 11.60
N ALA A 126 -4.86 -5.15 12.83
CA ALA A 126 -3.85 -5.58 13.79
C ALA A 126 -4.14 -7.00 14.31
N ASP A 127 -5.42 -7.34 14.52
CA ASP A 127 -5.86 -8.67 14.92
C ASP A 127 -5.52 -9.73 13.85
N ASP A 128 -5.66 -9.40 12.56
CA ASP A 128 -5.23 -10.27 11.46
C ASP A 128 -3.73 -10.60 11.57
N LEU A 129 -2.90 -9.58 11.78
CA LEU A 129 -1.45 -9.75 11.95
C LEU A 129 -1.11 -10.58 13.18
N HIS A 130 -1.80 -10.34 14.30
CA HIS A 130 -1.68 -11.11 15.53
C HIS A 130 -2.00 -12.59 15.29
N ALA A 131 -3.11 -12.88 14.62
CA ALA A 131 -3.52 -14.25 14.30
C ALA A 131 -2.47 -14.96 13.42
N VAL A 132 -1.98 -14.29 12.36
CA VAL A 132 -0.93 -14.83 11.49
C VAL A 132 0.35 -15.07 12.29
N ARG A 133 0.85 -14.08 13.04
CA ARG A 133 2.07 -14.21 13.86
C ARG A 133 1.98 -15.38 14.83
N ASN A 134 0.86 -15.53 15.52
CA ASN A 134 0.66 -16.63 16.48
C ASN A 134 0.61 -17.99 15.80
N ALA A 135 0.00 -18.10 14.62
CA ALA A 135 -0.02 -19.31 13.84
C ALA A 135 1.40 -19.78 13.43
N PHE A 136 2.28 -18.84 13.11
CA PHE A 136 3.65 -19.14 12.68
C PHE A 136 4.66 -19.22 13.83
N LYS A 137 4.34 -18.81 15.04
CA LYS A 137 5.26 -18.80 16.20
C LYS A 137 5.88 -20.17 16.48
N SER A 138 5.11 -21.23 16.31
CA SER A 138 5.59 -22.59 16.54
C SER A 138 6.52 -23.11 15.40
N ILE A 139 6.41 -22.53 14.21
CA ILE A 139 7.27 -22.83 13.07
C ILE A 139 8.58 -22.05 13.17
N TYR A 140 8.48 -20.78 13.55
CA TYR A 140 9.60 -19.84 13.67
C TYR A 140 9.70 -19.30 15.10
N PRO A 141 10.36 -20.03 16.00
CA PRO A 141 10.43 -19.66 17.42
C PRO A 141 11.44 -18.54 17.72
N GLY A 142 12.23 -18.13 16.72
CA GLY A 142 13.27 -17.09 16.83
C GLY A 142 12.71 -15.67 17.01
N LYS A 143 13.57 -14.68 16.78
CA LYS A 143 13.23 -13.25 16.85
C LYS A 143 12.30 -12.84 15.71
N TRP A 144 11.34 -11.96 16.04
CA TRP A 144 10.39 -11.41 15.08
C TRP A 144 10.59 -9.90 14.92
N ILE A 145 10.58 -9.45 13.68
CA ILE A 145 10.68 -8.05 13.29
C ILE A 145 9.44 -7.70 12.45
N ALA A 146 8.71 -6.66 12.83
CA ALA A 146 7.64 -6.11 12.01
C ALA A 146 8.17 -4.93 11.20
N THR A 147 7.81 -4.88 9.91
CA THR A 147 8.21 -3.78 9.03
C THR A 147 7.14 -3.52 7.97
N GLY A 148 7.12 -2.29 7.47
CA GLY A 148 6.27 -1.86 6.37
C GLY A 148 6.64 -0.45 5.92
N ILE A 149 6.23 -0.10 4.72
CA ILE A 149 6.56 1.18 4.09
C ILE A 149 5.27 2.00 3.90
N SER A 150 5.30 3.31 4.15
CA SER A 150 4.17 4.23 3.99
C SER A 150 2.96 3.76 4.82
N LYS A 151 1.81 3.48 4.21
CA LYS A 151 0.68 2.87 4.92
C LYS A 151 1.05 1.55 5.59
N GLY A 152 1.93 0.73 5.01
CA GLY A 152 2.48 -0.46 5.66
C GLY A 152 3.27 -0.11 6.92
N GLY A 153 4.03 0.99 6.90
CA GLY A 153 4.70 1.54 8.09
C GLY A 153 3.69 2.01 9.15
N GLN A 154 2.61 2.67 8.74
CA GLN A 154 1.50 3.01 9.65
C GLN A 154 0.88 1.75 10.26
N THR A 155 0.67 0.69 9.46
CA THR A 155 0.19 -0.61 9.94
C THR A 155 1.17 -1.22 10.96
N THR A 156 2.50 -1.08 10.75
CA THR A 156 3.51 -1.51 11.73
C THR A 156 3.34 -0.79 13.08
N LEU A 157 3.10 0.53 13.06
CA LEU A 157 2.85 1.32 14.29
C LEU A 157 1.57 0.89 14.99
N LEU A 158 0.48 0.72 14.24
CA LEU A 158 -0.80 0.24 14.77
C LEU A 158 -0.66 -1.15 15.37
N TYR A 159 -0.02 -2.07 14.66
CA TYR A 159 0.23 -3.43 15.14
C TYR A 159 1.02 -3.43 16.45
N ARG A 160 2.10 -2.63 16.55
CA ARG A 160 2.86 -2.48 17.80
C ARG A 160 2.01 -1.89 18.94
N THR A 161 1.07 -1.00 18.61
CA THR A 161 0.20 -0.36 19.62
C THR A 161 -0.80 -1.34 20.21
N PHE A 162 -1.47 -2.14 19.36
CA PHE A 162 -2.45 -3.14 19.80
C PHE A 162 -1.78 -4.38 20.41
N TYR A 163 -0.63 -4.80 19.86
CA TYR A 163 0.08 -6.03 20.26
C TYR A 163 1.57 -5.75 20.54
N PRO A 164 1.89 -5.09 21.67
CA PRO A 164 3.25 -4.63 21.96
C PRO A 164 4.28 -5.76 22.11
N ASP A 165 3.84 -6.99 22.47
CA ASP A 165 4.70 -8.12 22.74
C ASP A 165 4.80 -9.15 21.60
N ASP A 166 4.12 -8.93 20.51
CA ASP A 166 4.09 -9.89 19.37
C ASP A 166 5.42 -9.98 18.65
N VAL A 167 6.13 -8.87 18.53
CA VAL A 167 7.41 -8.79 17.84
C VAL A 167 8.47 -8.12 18.70
N ASP A 168 9.72 -8.53 18.54
CA ASP A 168 10.85 -7.96 19.30
C ASP A 168 11.17 -6.53 18.83
N ILE A 169 11.09 -6.28 17.52
CA ILE A 169 11.48 -5.02 16.88
C ILE A 169 10.38 -4.59 15.91
N SER A 170 10.12 -3.28 15.84
CA SER A 170 9.28 -2.66 14.81
C SER A 170 10.08 -1.61 14.05
N VAL A 171 10.07 -1.69 12.73
CA VAL A 171 10.79 -0.79 11.82
C VAL A 171 9.80 -0.20 10.82
N PRO A 172 9.07 0.86 11.19
CA PRO A 172 8.13 1.52 10.30
C PRO A 172 8.86 2.51 9.40
N TYR A 173 8.91 2.23 8.09
CA TYR A 173 9.49 3.14 7.11
C TYR A 173 8.48 4.20 6.68
N VAL A 174 8.86 5.48 6.78
CA VAL A 174 8.07 6.65 6.31
C VAL A 174 6.58 6.55 6.65
N ALA A 175 6.29 6.10 7.87
CA ALA A 175 4.96 5.80 8.36
C ALA A 175 4.16 7.10 8.60
N PRO A 176 3.07 7.37 7.86
CA PRO A 176 2.24 8.54 8.12
C PRO A 176 1.46 8.34 9.42
N LEU A 177 1.38 9.40 10.24
CA LEU A 177 0.55 9.47 11.43
C LEU A 177 -0.26 10.76 11.38
N CYS A 178 -1.51 10.68 10.93
CA CYS A 178 -2.40 11.82 10.83
C CYS A 178 -3.13 12.07 12.16
N TYR A 179 -3.44 13.34 12.45
CA TYR A 179 -4.14 13.77 13.67
C TYR A 179 -5.61 14.13 13.42
N GLY A 180 -6.09 13.92 12.21
CA GLY A 180 -7.46 14.18 11.80
C GLY A 180 -7.73 13.68 10.40
N ALA A 181 -8.99 13.78 9.96
CA ALA A 181 -9.40 13.35 8.62
C ALA A 181 -8.61 14.10 7.52
N GLU A 182 -8.34 15.39 7.75
CA GLU A 182 -7.45 16.22 6.94
C GLU A 182 -6.33 16.77 7.83
N ASP A 183 -5.12 16.24 7.66
CA ASP A 183 -3.97 16.67 8.47
C ASP A 183 -3.29 17.90 7.85
N GLY A 184 -3.52 19.06 8.46
CA GLY A 184 -3.00 20.34 7.99
C GLY A 184 -1.48 20.55 8.12
N ARG A 185 -0.71 19.57 8.64
CA ARG A 185 0.75 19.72 8.82
C ARG A 185 1.55 19.57 7.53
N HIS A 186 0.96 19.01 6.49
CA HIS A 186 1.60 18.85 5.18
C HIS A 186 1.84 20.21 4.50
N GLU A 187 0.89 21.12 4.56
CA GLU A 187 1.00 22.46 3.96
C GLU A 187 2.16 23.29 4.53
N PRO A 188 2.36 23.39 5.86
CA PRO A 188 3.53 24.06 6.41
C PRO A 188 4.87 23.41 5.98
N PHE A 189 4.89 22.11 5.71
CA PHE A 189 6.06 21.43 5.17
C PHE A 189 6.31 21.88 3.72
N LEU A 190 5.31 21.83 2.86
CA LEU A 190 5.41 22.25 1.45
C LEU A 190 5.86 23.70 1.31
N ARG A 191 5.48 24.57 2.24
CA ARG A 191 5.93 25.97 2.28
C ARG A 191 7.38 26.16 2.71
N LYS A 192 8.07 25.13 3.18
CA LYS A 192 9.45 25.19 3.70
C LYS A 192 10.42 24.28 2.99
N VAL A 193 9.93 23.24 2.29
CA VAL A 193 10.77 22.27 1.59
C VAL A 193 11.59 22.95 0.49
N SER A 194 12.84 22.54 0.31
CA SER A 194 13.76 23.06 -0.72
C SER A 194 13.97 24.58 -0.67
N THR A 195 14.33 25.20 -1.80
CA THR A 195 14.57 26.64 -1.93
C THR A 195 13.28 27.43 -2.19
N PRO A 196 13.24 28.74 -1.90
CA PRO A 196 12.11 29.59 -2.30
C PRO A 196 11.86 29.58 -3.82
N GLU A 197 12.92 29.50 -4.62
CA GLU A 197 12.88 29.47 -6.08
C GLU A 197 12.18 28.18 -6.58
N ASP A 198 12.52 27.05 -5.99
CA ASP A 198 11.88 25.77 -6.32
C ASP A 198 10.39 25.78 -6.00
N ARG A 199 10.03 26.25 -4.81
CA ARG A 199 8.62 26.35 -4.40
C ARG A 199 7.84 27.28 -5.31
N LYS A 200 8.43 28.43 -5.66
CA LYS A 200 7.82 29.37 -6.60
C LYS A 200 7.62 28.75 -7.97
N ARG A 201 8.58 27.99 -8.47
CA ARG A 201 8.47 27.34 -9.79
C ARG A 201 7.33 26.30 -9.81
N ILE A 202 7.14 25.55 -8.72
CA ILE A 202 6.03 24.62 -8.56
C ILE A 202 4.69 25.37 -8.57
N GLU A 203 4.55 26.41 -7.75
CA GLU A 203 3.35 27.24 -7.67
C GLU A 203 3.03 27.92 -9.00
N ASP A 204 4.04 28.53 -9.66
CA ASP A 204 3.88 29.17 -10.97
C ASP A 204 3.37 28.17 -12.02
N PHE A 205 3.84 26.92 -11.99
CA PHE A 205 3.35 25.87 -12.88
C PHE A 205 1.89 25.51 -12.59
N GLN A 206 1.52 25.29 -11.33
CA GLN A 206 0.14 24.99 -10.93
C GLN A 206 -0.81 26.12 -11.34
N LEU A 207 -0.45 27.37 -11.09
CA LEU A 207 -1.22 28.56 -11.49
C LEU A 207 -1.35 28.67 -13.01
N GLU A 208 -0.28 28.37 -13.77
CA GLU A 208 -0.33 28.41 -15.22
C GLU A 208 -1.24 27.31 -15.81
N VAL A 209 -1.23 26.11 -15.22
CA VAL A 209 -2.16 25.02 -15.59
C VAL A 209 -3.60 25.45 -15.36
N LEU A 210 -3.93 26.05 -14.23
CA LEU A 210 -5.28 26.56 -13.94
C LEU A 210 -5.68 27.71 -14.88
N LYS A 211 -4.77 28.64 -15.15
CA LYS A 211 -5.00 29.75 -16.07
C LYS A 211 -5.32 29.27 -17.50
N ARG A 212 -4.72 28.16 -17.91
CA ARG A 212 -4.97 27.52 -19.22
C ARG A 212 -6.11 26.50 -19.19
N LYS A 213 -6.88 26.41 -18.09
CA LYS A 213 -7.94 25.39 -17.93
C LYS A 213 -8.88 25.32 -19.13
N ALA A 214 -9.27 26.47 -19.71
CA ALA A 214 -10.16 26.51 -20.88
C ALA A 214 -9.58 25.77 -22.12
N ALA A 215 -8.25 25.75 -22.26
CA ALA A 215 -7.58 25.05 -23.37
C ALA A 215 -7.21 23.61 -23.00
N LEU A 216 -6.87 23.34 -21.73
CA LEU A 216 -6.35 22.05 -21.29
C LEU A 216 -7.45 21.08 -20.85
N LEU A 217 -8.57 21.56 -20.26
CA LEU A 217 -9.65 20.69 -19.81
C LEU A 217 -10.25 19.81 -20.92
N PRO A 218 -10.53 20.32 -22.14
CA PRO A 218 -11.02 19.46 -23.23
C PRO A 218 -10.02 18.35 -23.61
N ARG A 219 -8.72 18.60 -23.49
CA ARG A 219 -7.66 17.60 -23.73
C ARG A 219 -7.64 16.56 -22.62
N PHE A 220 -7.84 16.98 -21.38
CA PHE A 220 -7.93 16.12 -20.20
C PHE A 220 -9.15 15.20 -20.28
N GLU A 221 -10.33 15.74 -20.62
CA GLU A 221 -11.54 14.95 -20.86
C GLU A 221 -11.34 13.91 -21.96
N LYS A 222 -10.72 14.31 -23.08
CA LYS A 222 -10.39 13.38 -24.17
C LYS A 222 -9.45 12.27 -23.68
N TYR A 223 -8.38 12.62 -22.96
CA TYR A 223 -7.44 11.65 -22.39
C TYR A 223 -8.16 10.66 -21.45
N CYS A 224 -8.98 11.13 -20.53
CA CYS A 224 -9.74 10.30 -19.61
C CYS A 224 -10.69 9.34 -20.35
N ASN A 225 -11.39 9.84 -21.37
CA ASN A 225 -12.31 9.05 -22.20
C ASN A 225 -11.55 7.96 -23.01
N GLU A 226 -10.43 8.30 -23.64
CA GLU A 226 -9.62 7.36 -24.41
C GLU A 226 -9.03 6.24 -23.52
N LYS A 227 -8.72 6.55 -22.27
CA LYS A 227 -8.26 5.58 -21.26
C LYS A 227 -9.41 4.83 -20.57
N GLY A 228 -10.66 5.22 -20.81
CA GLY A 228 -11.83 4.63 -20.18
C GLY A 228 -11.91 4.89 -18.67
N LEU A 229 -11.29 5.98 -18.19
CA LEU A 229 -11.26 6.32 -16.76
C LEU A 229 -12.65 6.74 -16.28
N LYS A 230 -13.07 6.22 -15.16
CA LYS A 230 -14.34 6.56 -14.51
C LYS A 230 -14.08 7.12 -13.12
N PHE A 231 -14.72 8.24 -12.82
CA PHE A 231 -14.58 8.95 -11.56
C PHE A 231 -15.91 9.03 -10.82
N ARG A 232 -15.86 9.30 -9.52
CA ARG A 232 -17.05 9.57 -8.69
C ARG A 232 -17.40 11.06 -8.66
N ALA A 233 -16.45 11.92 -9.03
CA ALA A 233 -16.61 13.37 -9.18
C ALA A 233 -16.62 13.76 -10.66
N PRO A 234 -17.10 14.97 -11.02
CA PRO A 234 -17.01 15.50 -12.37
C PRO A 234 -15.55 15.56 -12.85
N VAL A 235 -15.31 15.32 -14.14
CA VAL A 235 -13.96 15.32 -14.73
C VAL A 235 -13.24 16.66 -14.55
N GLU A 236 -13.98 17.76 -14.58
CA GLU A 236 -13.46 19.09 -14.27
C GLU A 236 -12.89 19.19 -12.84
N GLU A 237 -13.57 18.62 -11.86
CA GLU A 237 -13.10 18.57 -10.48
C GLU A 237 -11.88 17.68 -10.34
N ILE A 238 -11.80 16.56 -11.06
CA ILE A 238 -10.62 15.71 -11.12
C ILE A 238 -9.42 16.45 -11.71
N TYR A 239 -9.64 17.28 -12.73
CA TYR A 239 -8.59 18.14 -13.27
C TYR A 239 -8.02 19.07 -12.19
N ASP A 240 -8.88 19.73 -11.42
CA ASP A 240 -8.46 20.60 -10.32
C ASP A 240 -7.70 19.81 -9.24
N TYR A 241 -8.17 18.60 -8.89
CA TYR A 241 -7.44 17.73 -7.97
C TYR A 241 -6.06 17.32 -8.50
N CYS A 242 -5.91 17.04 -9.79
CA CYS A 242 -4.59 16.78 -10.35
C CYS A 242 -3.64 17.98 -10.19
N VAL A 243 -4.15 19.22 -10.31
CA VAL A 243 -3.34 20.41 -10.09
C VAL A 243 -2.97 20.58 -8.62
N LEU A 244 -3.90 20.32 -7.68
CA LEU A 244 -3.65 20.43 -6.25
C LEU A 244 -2.68 19.33 -5.76
N GLU A 245 -2.80 18.12 -6.28
CA GLU A 245 -1.92 16.98 -5.95
C GLU A 245 -0.50 17.16 -6.50
N TYR A 246 -0.31 18.00 -7.51
CA TYR A 246 0.96 18.13 -8.24
C TYR A 246 2.18 18.33 -7.33
N SER A 247 2.10 19.24 -6.35
CA SER A 247 3.21 19.53 -5.44
C SER A 247 3.52 18.34 -4.52
N PHE A 248 2.52 17.59 -4.08
CA PHE A 248 2.69 16.39 -3.25
C PHE A 248 3.36 15.28 -4.07
N ALA A 249 2.83 14.98 -5.24
CA ALA A 249 3.36 13.94 -6.11
C ALA A 249 4.79 14.24 -6.57
N LEU A 250 5.09 15.49 -6.94
CA LEU A 250 6.43 15.90 -7.37
C LEU A 250 7.49 15.60 -6.30
N TRP A 251 7.23 15.98 -5.04
CA TRP A 251 8.16 15.74 -3.94
C TRP A 251 8.21 14.28 -3.53
N GLN A 252 7.06 13.58 -3.47
CA GLN A 252 7.00 12.17 -3.09
C GLN A 252 7.83 11.27 -4.01
N TRP A 253 7.78 11.53 -5.31
CA TRP A 253 8.47 10.71 -6.30
C TRP A 253 9.85 11.21 -6.66
N GLY A 254 10.29 12.32 -6.04
CA GLY A 254 11.63 12.87 -6.23
C GLY A 254 11.85 13.44 -7.62
N THR A 255 10.82 13.94 -8.27
CA THR A 255 10.93 14.56 -9.59
C THR A 255 11.77 15.84 -9.49
N PRO A 256 12.83 16.01 -10.29
CA PRO A 256 13.65 17.21 -10.26
C PRO A 256 12.84 18.46 -10.62
N VAL A 257 12.87 19.49 -9.75
CA VAL A 257 12.18 20.78 -10.03
C VAL A 257 12.68 21.40 -11.34
N SER A 258 13.92 21.15 -11.73
CA SER A 258 14.49 21.60 -13.01
C SER A 258 13.77 21.04 -14.24
N SER A 259 13.04 19.92 -14.12
CA SER A 259 12.26 19.32 -15.20
C SER A 259 10.91 20.00 -15.47
N ILE A 260 10.47 20.87 -14.57
CA ILE A 260 9.20 21.60 -14.73
C ILE A 260 9.32 22.52 -15.95
N PRO A 261 8.38 22.46 -16.93
CA PRO A 261 8.38 23.37 -18.06
C PRO A 261 8.27 24.85 -17.64
N ALA A 262 8.80 25.73 -18.47
CA ALA A 262 8.58 27.16 -18.28
C ALA A 262 7.07 27.50 -18.47
N THR A 263 6.57 28.53 -17.78
CA THR A 263 5.19 28.97 -17.96
C THR A 263 4.86 29.45 -19.38
N THR A 264 5.89 29.71 -20.18
CA THR A 264 5.77 30.06 -21.61
C THR A 264 5.82 28.84 -22.55
N ALA A 265 5.99 27.63 -22.02
CA ALA A 265 5.99 26.41 -22.83
C ALA A 265 4.62 26.16 -23.51
N SER A 266 4.61 25.33 -24.53
CA SER A 266 3.37 24.99 -25.24
C SER A 266 2.35 24.28 -24.36
N ASP A 267 1.08 24.32 -24.73
CA ASP A 267 0.02 23.58 -24.05
C ASP A 267 0.31 22.07 -24.03
N ASP A 268 0.95 21.54 -25.09
CA ASP A 268 1.30 20.12 -25.15
C ASP A 268 2.34 19.75 -24.11
N GLU A 269 3.38 20.58 -23.94
CA GLU A 269 4.43 20.35 -22.93
C GLU A 269 3.88 20.47 -21.51
N ILE A 270 3.11 21.52 -21.24
CA ILE A 270 2.45 21.75 -19.93
C ILE A 270 1.53 20.57 -19.58
N PHE A 271 0.69 20.16 -20.52
CA PHE A 271 -0.27 19.06 -20.32
C PHE A 271 0.42 17.71 -20.13
N ALA A 272 1.41 17.39 -20.94
CA ALA A 272 2.16 16.16 -20.82
C ALA A 272 2.88 16.07 -19.45
N HIS A 273 3.49 17.17 -19.00
CA HIS A 273 4.16 17.21 -17.70
C HIS A 273 3.18 17.09 -16.54
N LEU A 274 2.00 17.71 -16.60
CA LEU A 274 0.97 17.55 -15.55
C LEU A 274 0.59 16.07 -15.41
N LEU A 275 0.32 15.38 -16.53
CA LEU A 275 -0.07 13.98 -16.53
C LEU A 275 1.05 13.04 -16.08
N ASP A 276 2.31 13.39 -16.34
CA ASP A 276 3.47 12.61 -15.90
C ASP A 276 3.63 12.65 -14.37
N ILE A 277 3.35 13.80 -13.74
CA ILE A 277 3.53 13.99 -12.31
C ILE A 277 2.28 13.65 -11.50
N SER A 278 1.10 14.16 -11.94
CA SER A 278 -0.17 14.02 -11.23
C SER A 278 -1.22 13.41 -12.16
N ASN A 279 -1.18 12.10 -12.31
CA ASN A 279 -2.03 11.36 -13.24
C ASN A 279 -3.44 11.18 -12.66
N PRO A 280 -4.53 11.35 -13.44
CA PRO A 280 -5.90 11.13 -12.98
C PRO A 280 -6.22 9.69 -12.58
N ASP A 281 -5.40 8.70 -12.93
CA ASP A 281 -5.56 7.30 -12.50
C ASP A 281 -5.61 7.16 -10.97
N TYR A 282 -5.04 8.10 -10.25
CA TYR A 282 -5.09 8.15 -8.79
C TYR A 282 -6.51 8.34 -8.25
N PHE A 283 -7.40 8.99 -9.01
CA PHE A 283 -8.76 9.37 -8.61
C PHE A 283 -9.86 8.47 -9.20
N ILE A 284 -9.53 7.37 -9.89
CA ILE A 284 -10.54 6.50 -10.50
C ILE A 284 -11.44 5.82 -9.44
N ALA A 285 -12.71 5.63 -9.79
CA ALA A 285 -13.73 5.13 -8.88
C ALA A 285 -13.42 3.73 -8.32
N ASP A 286 -12.84 2.85 -9.15
CA ASP A 286 -12.48 1.49 -8.79
C ASP A 286 -10.95 1.32 -8.65
N SER A 287 -10.29 2.35 -8.12
CA SER A 287 -8.85 2.31 -7.83
C SER A 287 -8.48 1.14 -6.93
N PRO A 288 -7.35 0.44 -7.19
CA PRO A 288 -6.80 -0.53 -6.25
C PRO A 288 -6.57 0.03 -4.83
N THR A 289 -6.49 1.36 -4.70
CA THR A 289 -6.31 2.07 -3.43
C THR A 289 -7.62 2.57 -2.82
N ALA A 290 -8.78 2.32 -3.44
CA ALA A 290 -10.07 2.82 -2.93
C ALA A 290 -10.35 2.41 -1.47
N SER A 291 -10.00 1.17 -1.09
CA SER A 291 -10.14 0.68 0.29
C SER A 291 -9.31 1.51 1.29
N PHE A 292 -8.11 1.97 0.88
CA PHE A 292 -7.32 2.89 1.69
C PHE A 292 -8.05 4.21 1.97
N PHE A 293 -8.63 4.83 0.94
CA PHE A 293 -9.33 6.11 1.11
C PHE A 293 -10.57 5.98 1.98
N VAL A 294 -11.29 4.85 1.90
CA VAL A 294 -12.39 4.56 2.82
C VAL A 294 -11.89 4.51 4.26
N GLN A 295 -10.82 3.77 4.54
CA GLN A 295 -10.25 3.67 5.88
C GLN A 295 -9.65 5.00 6.35
N ALA A 296 -8.99 5.75 5.46
CA ALA A 296 -8.44 7.07 5.78
C ALA A 296 -9.53 8.06 6.20
N ALA A 297 -10.66 8.07 5.48
CA ALA A 297 -11.79 8.93 5.82
C ALA A 297 -12.46 8.55 7.15
N HIS A 298 -12.44 7.26 7.53
CA HIS A 298 -13.08 6.78 8.75
C HIS A 298 -12.20 6.93 10.00
N GLU A 299 -10.89 6.64 9.91
CA GLU A 299 -10.06 6.55 11.11
C GLU A 299 -8.59 6.95 10.95
N LEU A 300 -7.95 6.70 9.76
CA LEU A 300 -6.50 6.89 9.65
C LEU A 300 -6.12 8.35 9.37
N GLY A 301 -7.03 9.12 8.76
CA GLY A 301 -6.73 10.47 8.27
C GLY A 301 -5.87 10.47 7.00
N TYR A 302 -5.78 11.62 6.39
CA TYR A 302 -4.97 11.90 5.20
C TYR A 302 -4.56 13.37 5.17
N TYR A 303 -3.90 13.84 4.12
CA TYR A 303 -3.70 15.28 3.92
C TYR A 303 -4.88 15.89 3.15
N GLY A 304 -5.14 17.17 3.39
CA GLY A 304 -6.03 17.99 2.57
C GLY A 304 -5.22 18.95 1.69
N TYR A 305 -5.91 19.70 0.83
CA TYR A 305 -5.28 20.69 -0.02
C TYR A 305 -5.59 22.11 0.46
N ASP A 306 -4.56 22.99 0.49
CA ASP A 306 -4.77 24.42 0.66
C ASP A 306 -5.13 25.05 -0.68
N THR A 307 -6.40 25.42 -0.85
CA THR A 307 -6.91 26.03 -2.09
C THR A 307 -6.77 27.55 -2.13
N LYS A 308 -6.27 28.18 -1.06
CA LYS A 308 -6.16 29.65 -0.97
C LYS A 308 -5.22 30.30 -1.99
N PRO A 309 -4.13 29.65 -2.43
CA PRO A 309 -3.26 30.22 -3.47
C PRO A 309 -3.87 30.19 -4.87
N PHE A 310 -4.95 29.43 -5.07
CA PHE A 310 -5.59 29.13 -6.36
C PHE A 310 -7.02 29.73 -6.50
#